data_c295cd179a29d3e5de575958e9ebe559
#
_entry.id   c295cd179a29d3e5de575958e9ebe559
#
_cell.length_a   1.000
_cell.length_b   1.000
_cell.length_c   1.000
_cell.angle_alpha   90.00
_cell.angle_beta   90.00
_cell.angle_gamma   90.00
#
_symmetry.space_group_name_H-M   'P 1'
#
loop_
_entity.id
_entity.type
_entity.pdbx_description
1 polymer ?
#
loop_
_entity_poly.entity_id
_entity_poly.type
_entity_poly.pdbx_seq_one_letter_code
_entity_poly.pdbx_strand_id
1 'polypeptide(L)'
;MNTEGKVTYKYIVYIQFEESEKAYTFGSNVKYYTNDIVVVETVRGQELGKVCVPTVDFDASKVKGDIKPVLRKATTEDIKCKEENVERAKEAMKICHECVANLKLDMHLISSEYTLDRTKVIFTYVSDDRVDFRQLLKDLAQHLHCRIELRQVGPRNKAKIVGGIGNCGMECCCSRFMSDFDTVSINMAKNQLLALNIQKLSGQCGKLMCCLRFENEEYTRMRKDLPKINSTVTYKDKKYRISSMNVLQKQAKLENKEEVLFVDFKELWPDKELNND
;
A
#
# COMPACT_ATOMS: atom_id res chain seq x y z
N MET A 1 18.50 -25.50 20.74
CA MET A 1 18.48 -25.75 19.29
C MET A 1 17.23 -26.56 19.00
N ASN A 2 16.08 -25.88 18.81
CA ASN A 2 14.84 -26.55 18.44
C ASN A 2 14.70 -26.45 16.93
N THR A 3 14.93 -27.55 16.24
CA THR A 3 14.55 -27.77 14.86
C THR A 3 13.04 -27.96 14.80
N GLU A 4 12.28 -26.87 14.75
CA GLU A 4 10.86 -26.89 14.38
C GLU A 4 10.79 -27.42 12.94
N GLY A 5 10.09 -28.54 12.76
CA GLY A 5 9.98 -29.25 11.50
C GLY A 5 9.39 -28.32 10.42
N LYS A 6 10.15 -28.04 9.37
CA LYS A 6 9.64 -27.37 8.17
C LYS A 6 8.46 -28.19 7.63
N VAL A 7 7.26 -27.67 7.76
CA VAL A 7 6.08 -28.26 7.15
C VAL A 7 6.28 -28.18 5.64
N THR A 8 6.43 -29.33 5.00
CA THR A 8 6.58 -29.43 3.55
C THR A 8 5.21 -29.56 2.90
N TYR A 9 4.85 -28.59 2.09
CA TYR A 9 3.64 -28.63 1.27
C TYR A 9 3.95 -29.21 -0.11
N LYS A 10 2.94 -29.83 -0.73
CA LYS A 10 3.06 -30.34 -2.11
C LYS A 10 2.81 -29.24 -3.14
N TYR A 11 1.99 -28.26 -2.79
CA TYR A 11 1.49 -27.22 -3.69
C TYR A 11 1.58 -25.83 -3.08
N ILE A 12 1.72 -24.85 -3.97
CA ILE A 12 1.56 -23.41 -3.68
C ILE A 12 0.19 -22.98 -4.18
N VAL A 13 -0.53 -22.20 -3.36
CA VAL A 13 -1.85 -21.63 -3.67
C VAL A 13 -1.75 -20.12 -3.55
N TYR A 14 -2.19 -19.40 -4.58
CA TYR A 14 -2.27 -17.94 -4.56
C TYR A 14 -3.70 -17.52 -4.21
N ILE A 15 -3.84 -16.84 -3.10
CA ILE A 15 -5.11 -16.49 -2.49
C ILE A 15 -5.25 -15.00 -2.36
N GLN A 16 -6.37 -14.47 -2.80
CA GLN A 16 -6.76 -13.07 -2.68
C GLN A 16 -7.86 -12.94 -1.62
N PHE A 17 -7.71 -11.94 -0.77
CA PHE A 17 -8.74 -11.53 0.20
C PHE A 17 -9.57 -10.40 -0.37
N GLU A 18 -10.85 -10.28 0.02
CA GLU A 18 -11.76 -9.24 -0.49
C GLU A 18 -11.20 -7.82 -0.33
N GLU A 19 -10.48 -7.58 0.77
CA GLU A 19 -9.93 -6.27 1.09
C GLU A 19 -8.61 -5.96 0.37
N SER A 20 -8.08 -6.87 -0.45
CA SER A 20 -6.77 -6.73 -1.06
C SER A 20 -6.76 -7.25 -2.48
N GLU A 21 -6.32 -6.42 -3.43
CA GLU A 21 -6.06 -6.88 -4.81
C GLU A 21 -4.80 -7.76 -4.90
N LYS A 22 -3.99 -7.82 -3.85
CA LYS A 22 -2.76 -8.60 -3.80
C LYS A 22 -3.07 -10.07 -3.51
N ALA A 23 -2.51 -10.95 -4.32
CA ALA A 23 -2.50 -12.38 -4.04
C ALA A 23 -1.37 -12.73 -3.05
N TYR A 24 -1.71 -13.53 -2.06
CA TYR A 24 -0.78 -14.04 -1.03
C TYR A 24 -0.52 -15.52 -1.25
N THR A 25 0.67 -15.95 -0.88
CA THR A 25 1.13 -17.32 -1.08
C THR A 25 0.86 -18.18 0.15
N PHE A 26 0.15 -19.30 -0.05
CA PHE A 26 -0.15 -20.30 0.98
C PHE A 26 0.30 -21.67 0.53
N GLY A 27 0.53 -22.58 1.50
CA GLY A 27 0.88 -23.96 1.25
C GLY A 27 -0.31 -24.90 1.35
N SER A 28 -0.37 -25.93 0.51
CA SER A 28 -1.39 -26.97 0.56
C SER A 28 -0.87 -28.34 0.18
N ASN A 29 -1.54 -29.37 0.67
CA ASN A 29 -1.35 -30.76 0.21
C ASN A 29 -2.47 -31.23 -0.73
N VAL A 30 -3.47 -30.36 -0.96
CA VAL A 30 -4.62 -30.62 -1.83
C VAL A 30 -4.60 -29.62 -2.99
N LYS A 31 -5.07 -30.03 -4.15
CA LYS A 31 -5.22 -29.15 -5.32
C LYS A 31 -6.50 -28.34 -5.23
N TYR A 32 -6.40 -27.06 -5.56
CA TYR A 32 -7.52 -26.12 -5.67
C TYR A 32 -7.54 -25.52 -7.07
N TYR A 33 -8.72 -25.08 -7.50
CA TYR A 33 -8.94 -24.45 -8.80
C TYR A 33 -9.24 -22.97 -8.65
N THR A 34 -9.10 -22.23 -9.73
CA THR A 34 -9.43 -20.80 -9.77
C THR A 34 -10.88 -20.58 -9.34
N ASN A 35 -11.11 -19.56 -8.53
CA ASN A 35 -12.38 -19.20 -7.90
C ASN A 35 -12.85 -20.11 -6.75
N ASP A 36 -12.09 -21.16 -6.38
CA ASP A 36 -12.40 -21.86 -5.14
C ASP A 36 -12.29 -20.92 -3.95
N ILE A 37 -13.26 -20.98 -3.04
CA ILE A 37 -13.21 -20.28 -1.76
C ILE A 37 -12.63 -21.26 -0.74
N VAL A 38 -11.62 -20.81 -0.01
CA VAL A 38 -10.87 -21.62 0.95
C VAL A 38 -10.74 -20.93 2.30
N VAL A 39 -10.65 -21.72 3.36
CA VAL A 39 -10.33 -21.26 4.71
C VAL A 39 -8.82 -21.36 4.87
N VAL A 40 -8.20 -20.27 5.26
CA VAL A 40 -6.74 -20.18 5.47
C VAL A 40 -6.43 -19.71 6.88
N GLU A 41 -5.26 -20.08 7.37
CA GLU A 41 -4.74 -19.54 8.61
C GLU A 41 -3.88 -18.31 8.31
N THR A 42 -4.19 -17.19 8.94
CA THR A 42 -3.43 -15.95 8.81
C THR A 42 -2.86 -15.52 10.16
N VAL A 43 -2.14 -14.41 10.21
CA VAL A 43 -1.70 -13.81 11.48
C VAL A 43 -2.90 -13.34 12.31
N ARG A 44 -4.01 -13.02 11.66
CA ARG A 44 -5.24 -12.54 12.30
C ARG A 44 -6.10 -13.66 12.86
N GLY A 45 -6.00 -14.86 12.29
CA GLY A 45 -6.82 -16.03 12.58
C GLY A 45 -7.27 -16.72 11.31
N GLN A 46 -8.39 -17.44 11.36
CA GLN A 46 -8.97 -18.07 10.19
C GLN A 46 -9.72 -17.04 9.34
N GLU A 47 -9.40 -17.00 8.06
CA GLU A 47 -10.01 -16.08 7.09
C GLU A 47 -10.43 -16.83 5.82
N LEU A 48 -11.47 -16.32 5.16
CA LEU A 48 -11.87 -16.79 3.83
C LEU A 48 -11.06 -16.06 2.76
N GLY A 49 -10.53 -16.82 1.80
CA GLY A 49 -9.86 -16.26 0.65
C GLY A 49 -10.27 -16.97 -0.64
N LYS A 50 -10.11 -16.27 -1.74
CA LYS A 50 -10.43 -16.75 -3.09
C LYS A 50 -9.14 -17.16 -3.81
N VAL A 51 -9.12 -18.34 -4.39
CA VAL A 51 -7.99 -18.84 -5.18
C VAL A 51 -7.95 -18.10 -6.53
N CYS A 52 -6.83 -17.42 -6.80
CA CYS A 52 -6.67 -16.60 -8.01
C CYS A 52 -6.30 -17.41 -9.24
N VAL A 53 -5.41 -18.40 -9.07
CA VAL A 53 -4.91 -19.26 -10.13
C VAL A 53 -4.88 -20.72 -9.65
N PRO A 54 -4.93 -21.69 -10.56
CA PRO A 54 -4.83 -23.10 -10.17
C PRO A 54 -3.56 -23.34 -9.36
N THR A 55 -3.62 -24.31 -8.46
CA THR A 55 -2.49 -24.74 -7.63
C THR A 55 -1.27 -25.08 -8.47
N VAL A 56 -0.10 -24.62 -8.06
CA VAL A 56 1.20 -24.90 -8.70
C VAL A 56 2.00 -25.82 -7.79
N ASP A 57 2.84 -26.69 -8.36
CA ASP A 57 3.75 -27.54 -7.59
C ASP A 57 4.68 -26.67 -6.72
N PHE A 58 5.02 -27.20 -5.55
CA PHE A 58 5.83 -26.46 -4.58
C PHE A 58 7.24 -26.22 -5.12
N ASP A 59 7.62 -24.95 -5.21
CA ASP A 59 8.95 -24.51 -5.60
C ASP A 59 9.48 -23.54 -4.53
N ALA A 60 10.48 -23.98 -3.80
CA ALA A 60 11.08 -23.20 -2.71
C ALA A 60 11.68 -21.86 -3.20
N SER A 61 12.07 -21.75 -4.47
CA SER A 61 12.64 -20.54 -5.05
C SER A 61 11.62 -19.40 -5.19
N LYS A 62 10.33 -19.75 -5.30
CA LYS A 62 9.21 -18.79 -5.46
C LYS A 62 8.64 -18.29 -4.14
N VAL A 63 9.14 -18.80 -3.02
CA VAL A 63 8.61 -18.52 -1.69
C VAL A 63 9.56 -17.63 -0.93
N LYS A 64 9.06 -16.49 -0.47
CA LYS A 64 9.78 -15.59 0.44
C LYS A 64 9.17 -15.69 1.84
N GLY A 65 9.86 -16.36 2.77
CA GLY A 65 9.46 -16.50 4.18
C GLY A 65 8.62 -17.74 4.51
N ASP A 66 8.02 -17.78 5.69
CA ASP A 66 7.20 -18.87 6.17
C ASP A 66 5.83 -18.90 5.49
N ILE A 67 5.48 -20.03 4.91
CA ILE A 67 4.18 -20.24 4.29
C ILE A 67 3.20 -20.79 5.31
N LYS A 68 2.03 -20.16 5.41
CA LYS A 68 0.91 -20.66 6.21
C LYS A 68 0.03 -21.61 5.42
N PRO A 69 -0.70 -22.52 6.10
CA PRO A 69 -1.49 -23.55 5.43
C PRO A 69 -2.82 -23.02 4.89
N VAL A 70 -3.27 -23.60 3.79
CA VAL A 70 -4.69 -23.69 3.47
C VAL A 70 -5.29 -24.81 4.30
N LEU A 71 -6.27 -24.51 5.13
CA LEU A 71 -6.87 -25.49 6.05
C LEU A 71 -7.82 -26.43 5.32
N ARG A 72 -8.76 -25.87 4.54
CA ARG A 72 -9.77 -26.63 3.80
C ARG A 72 -10.50 -25.76 2.78
N LYS A 73 -11.29 -26.38 1.92
CA LYS A 73 -12.28 -25.67 1.09
C LYS A 73 -13.39 -25.12 1.98
N ALA A 74 -13.87 -23.90 1.69
CA ALA A 74 -14.94 -23.30 2.41
C ALA A 74 -16.27 -24.02 2.18
N THR A 75 -17.07 -24.13 3.21
CA THR A 75 -18.45 -24.63 3.14
C THR A 75 -19.43 -23.48 2.95
N THR A 76 -20.68 -23.79 2.61
CA THR A 76 -21.77 -22.79 2.56
C THR A 76 -22.02 -22.15 3.92
N GLU A 77 -21.75 -22.87 5.00
CA GLU A 77 -21.88 -22.37 6.37
C GLU A 77 -20.80 -21.33 6.69
N ASP A 78 -19.55 -21.54 6.21
CA ASP A 78 -18.47 -20.56 6.38
C ASP A 78 -18.80 -19.23 5.69
N ILE A 79 -19.38 -19.29 4.49
CA ILE A 79 -19.79 -18.09 3.75
C ILE A 79 -20.89 -17.34 4.50
N LYS A 80 -21.93 -18.05 4.96
CA LYS A 80 -22.99 -17.47 5.79
C LYS A 80 -22.44 -16.87 7.10
N CYS A 81 -21.50 -17.61 7.74
CA CYS A 81 -20.86 -17.13 8.96
C CYS A 81 -20.12 -15.81 8.72
N LYS A 82 -19.46 -15.67 7.56
CA LYS A 82 -18.78 -14.41 7.19
C LYS A 82 -19.80 -13.28 7.00
N GLU A 83 -20.91 -13.52 6.30
CA GLU A 83 -21.96 -12.51 6.10
C GLU A 83 -22.54 -12.04 7.45
N GLU A 84 -22.86 -12.99 8.34
CA GLU A 84 -23.32 -12.66 9.69
C GLU A 84 -22.28 -11.90 10.50
N ASN A 85 -20.98 -12.23 10.32
CA ASN A 85 -19.89 -11.53 11.00
C ASN A 85 -19.77 -10.08 10.56
N VAL A 86 -20.10 -9.75 9.31
CA VAL A 86 -20.14 -8.36 8.83
C VAL A 86 -21.20 -7.56 9.59
N GLU A 87 -22.41 -8.12 9.78
CA GLU A 87 -23.46 -7.43 10.54
C GLU A 87 -23.11 -7.30 12.03
N ARG A 88 -22.58 -8.36 12.64
CA ARG A 88 -22.08 -8.32 14.04
C ARG A 88 -20.95 -7.32 14.21
N ALA A 89 -20.06 -7.16 13.22
CA ALA A 89 -19.01 -6.17 13.26
C ALA A 89 -19.56 -4.74 13.29
N LYS A 90 -20.64 -4.46 12.54
CA LYS A 90 -21.32 -3.15 12.59
C LYS A 90 -21.90 -2.84 13.97
N GLU A 91 -22.47 -3.85 14.63
CA GLU A 91 -23.00 -3.70 15.99
C GLU A 91 -21.85 -3.48 16.99
N ALA A 92 -20.81 -4.32 16.92
CA ALA A 92 -19.60 -4.16 17.75
C ALA A 92 -18.95 -2.78 17.58
N MET A 93 -18.96 -2.24 16.36
CA MET A 93 -18.43 -0.90 16.08
C MET A 93 -19.22 0.18 16.81
N LYS A 94 -20.56 0.09 16.87
CA LYS A 94 -21.41 1.04 17.62
C LYS A 94 -21.08 0.99 19.12
N ILE A 95 -21.03 -0.22 19.69
CA ILE A 95 -20.68 -0.41 21.11
C ILE A 95 -19.28 0.19 21.39
N CYS A 96 -18.31 -0.07 20.52
CA CYS A 96 -16.97 0.47 20.70
C CYS A 96 -16.96 2.00 20.63
N HIS A 97 -17.73 2.62 19.71
CA HIS A 97 -17.86 4.08 19.65
C HIS A 97 -18.43 4.67 20.94
N GLU A 98 -19.45 4.04 21.51
CA GLU A 98 -20.06 4.47 22.78
C GLU A 98 -19.04 4.38 23.94
N CYS A 99 -18.31 3.26 24.02
CA CYS A 99 -17.28 3.08 25.05
C CYS A 99 -16.13 4.10 24.90
N VAL A 100 -15.67 4.36 23.69
CA VAL A 100 -14.63 5.38 23.40
C VAL A 100 -15.09 6.78 23.80
N ALA A 101 -16.35 7.14 23.49
CA ALA A 101 -16.93 8.42 23.86
C ALA A 101 -17.08 8.57 25.38
N ASN A 102 -17.57 7.55 26.07
CA ASN A 102 -17.74 7.53 27.53
C ASN A 102 -16.39 7.68 28.26
N LEU A 103 -15.35 7.03 27.77
CA LEU A 103 -14.00 7.10 28.31
C LEU A 103 -13.21 8.32 27.84
N LYS A 104 -13.77 9.14 26.93
CA LYS A 104 -13.15 10.33 26.34
C LYS A 104 -11.75 10.05 25.75
N LEU A 105 -11.61 8.90 25.08
CA LEU A 105 -10.35 8.53 24.47
C LEU A 105 -10.14 9.25 23.14
N ASP A 106 -8.94 9.81 22.92
CA ASP A 106 -8.57 10.46 21.66
C ASP A 106 -8.13 9.40 20.64
N MET A 107 -9.13 8.71 20.08
CA MET A 107 -8.94 7.71 19.04
C MET A 107 -10.11 7.69 18.07
N HIS A 108 -9.81 7.50 16.79
CA HIS A 108 -10.82 7.41 15.74
C HIS A 108 -10.90 5.99 15.22
N LEU A 109 -12.03 5.33 15.44
CA LEU A 109 -12.32 4.01 14.90
C LEU A 109 -12.52 4.08 13.39
N ILE A 110 -12.00 3.09 12.67
CA ILE A 110 -12.07 3.01 11.20
C ILE A 110 -12.91 1.81 10.77
N SER A 111 -12.57 0.62 11.27
CA SER A 111 -13.24 -0.64 10.93
C SER A 111 -13.25 -1.59 12.12
N SER A 112 -14.16 -2.54 12.07
CA SER A 112 -14.19 -3.70 12.98
C SER A 112 -14.41 -4.96 12.17
N GLU A 113 -13.76 -6.05 12.55
CA GLU A 113 -13.80 -7.33 11.86
C GLU A 113 -13.80 -8.47 12.87
N TYR A 114 -14.68 -9.46 12.68
CA TYR A 114 -14.61 -10.72 13.39
C TYR A 114 -13.79 -11.75 12.62
N THR A 115 -13.01 -12.56 13.35
CA THR A 115 -12.46 -13.79 12.77
C THR A 115 -13.59 -14.75 12.41
N LEU A 116 -13.35 -15.65 11.45
CA LEU A 116 -14.37 -16.57 10.95
C LEU A 116 -14.97 -17.42 12.08
N ASP A 117 -14.14 -17.83 13.03
CA ASP A 117 -14.52 -18.61 14.22
C ASP A 117 -15.17 -17.78 15.35
N ARG A 118 -15.30 -16.47 15.17
CA ARG A 118 -15.85 -15.51 16.16
C ARG A 118 -15.13 -15.47 17.50
N THR A 119 -13.96 -16.05 17.60
CA THR A 119 -13.16 -16.04 18.86
C THR A 119 -12.56 -14.69 19.13
N LYS A 120 -12.39 -13.85 18.08
CA LYS A 120 -11.74 -12.57 18.17
C LYS A 120 -12.46 -11.51 17.33
N VAL A 121 -12.48 -10.29 17.85
CA VAL A 121 -12.85 -9.07 17.09
C VAL A 121 -11.66 -8.12 17.05
N ILE A 122 -11.37 -7.58 15.87
CA ILE A 122 -10.26 -6.66 15.61
C ILE A 122 -10.86 -5.29 15.32
N PHE A 123 -10.55 -4.28 16.14
CA PHE A 123 -10.89 -2.89 15.87
C PHE A 123 -9.68 -2.16 15.33
N THR A 124 -9.82 -1.57 14.16
CA THR A 124 -8.79 -0.75 13.52
C THR A 124 -9.05 0.72 13.86
N TYR A 125 -8.04 1.41 14.36
CA TYR A 125 -8.17 2.81 14.78
C TYR A 125 -6.96 3.65 14.41
N VAL A 126 -7.14 4.99 14.42
CA VAL A 126 -6.08 5.99 14.31
C VAL A 126 -6.08 6.84 15.57
N SER A 127 -4.91 7.13 16.07
CA SER A 127 -4.66 8.13 17.10
C SER A 127 -3.31 8.79 16.83
N ASP A 128 -3.20 10.08 17.13
CA ASP A 128 -1.95 10.82 17.01
C ASP A 128 -1.02 10.50 18.18
N ASP A 129 -1.59 10.30 19.36
CA ASP A 129 -0.88 9.99 20.59
C ASP A 129 -1.11 8.54 21.06
N ARG A 130 -0.34 8.15 22.09
CA ARG A 130 -0.50 6.86 22.74
C ARG A 130 -1.72 6.84 23.64
N VAL A 131 -2.70 6.02 23.30
CA VAL A 131 -3.96 5.85 24.06
C VAL A 131 -3.81 4.75 25.12
N ASP A 132 -4.31 4.99 26.34
CA ASP A 132 -4.48 3.95 27.35
C ASP A 132 -5.87 3.30 27.22
N PHE A 133 -5.90 2.13 26.65
CA PHE A 133 -7.13 1.39 26.35
C PHE A 133 -7.45 0.25 27.34
N ARG A 134 -6.79 0.21 28.51
CA ARG A 134 -7.02 -0.89 29.49
C ARG A 134 -8.46 -0.97 29.96
N GLN A 135 -9.10 0.18 30.22
CA GLN A 135 -10.51 0.21 30.61
C GLN A 135 -11.41 -0.13 29.43
N LEU A 136 -11.13 0.42 28.25
CA LEU A 136 -11.87 0.11 27.01
C LEU A 136 -11.90 -1.39 26.73
N LEU A 137 -10.76 -2.09 26.88
CA LEU A 137 -10.71 -3.55 26.67
C LEU A 137 -11.60 -4.32 27.65
N LYS A 138 -11.69 -3.88 28.92
CA LYS A 138 -12.57 -4.51 29.91
C LYS A 138 -14.04 -4.32 29.56
N ASP A 139 -14.43 -3.09 29.21
CA ASP A 139 -15.81 -2.76 28.88
C ASP A 139 -16.26 -3.51 27.62
N LEU A 140 -15.42 -3.52 26.57
CA LEU A 140 -15.69 -4.27 25.35
C LEU A 140 -15.78 -5.79 25.58
N ALA A 141 -14.91 -6.36 26.42
CA ALA A 141 -14.94 -7.78 26.74
C ALA A 141 -16.25 -8.18 27.47
N GLN A 142 -16.79 -7.30 28.30
CA GLN A 142 -18.09 -7.52 28.97
C GLN A 142 -19.27 -7.52 27.98
N HIS A 143 -19.20 -6.68 26.94
CA HIS A 143 -20.28 -6.57 25.96
C HIS A 143 -20.20 -7.61 24.84
N LEU A 144 -18.99 -7.91 24.36
CA LEU A 144 -18.81 -8.72 23.16
C LEU A 144 -18.47 -10.18 23.42
N HIS A 145 -18.11 -10.55 24.67
CA HIS A 145 -17.80 -11.90 25.11
C HIS A 145 -16.78 -12.66 24.22
N CYS A 146 -15.85 -11.94 23.59
CA CYS A 146 -14.78 -12.49 22.77
C CYS A 146 -13.45 -11.76 23.00
N ARG A 147 -12.38 -12.25 22.42
CA ARG A 147 -11.06 -11.59 22.51
C ARG A 147 -11.06 -10.30 21.69
N ILE A 148 -10.67 -9.20 22.31
CA ILE A 148 -10.56 -7.88 21.66
C ILE A 148 -9.13 -7.64 21.22
N GLU A 149 -8.93 -7.25 19.99
CA GLU A 149 -7.66 -6.77 19.46
C GLU A 149 -7.82 -5.35 18.93
N LEU A 150 -7.03 -4.42 19.46
CA LEU A 150 -6.99 -3.03 19.01
C LEU A 150 -5.76 -2.83 18.11
N ARG A 151 -5.98 -2.45 16.84
CA ARG A 151 -4.94 -2.26 15.84
C ARG A 151 -4.83 -0.81 15.44
N GLN A 152 -3.75 -0.16 15.85
CA GLN A 152 -3.44 1.19 15.40
C GLN A 152 -2.90 1.16 13.96
N VAL A 153 -3.40 2.04 13.11
CA VAL A 153 -2.92 2.21 11.74
C VAL A 153 -2.47 3.64 11.49
N GLY A 154 -1.46 3.78 10.66
CA GLY A 154 -0.97 5.10 10.29
C GLY A 154 -1.89 5.82 9.29
N PRO A 155 -1.71 7.14 9.10
CA PRO A 155 -2.61 7.97 8.27
C PRO A 155 -2.75 7.48 6.82
N ARG A 156 -1.70 6.92 6.21
CA ARG A 156 -1.77 6.37 4.86
C ARG A 156 -2.62 5.09 4.81
N ASN A 157 -2.51 4.23 5.81
CA ASN A 157 -3.35 3.03 5.89
C ASN A 157 -4.82 3.40 6.13
N LYS A 158 -5.09 4.46 6.94
CA LYS A 158 -6.43 5.04 7.03
C LYS A 158 -6.94 5.45 5.65
N ALA A 159 -6.16 6.24 4.90
CA ALA A 159 -6.53 6.67 3.56
C ALA A 159 -6.74 5.49 2.59
N LYS A 160 -5.99 4.39 2.74
CA LYS A 160 -6.19 3.16 1.97
C LYS A 160 -7.53 2.50 2.26
N ILE A 161 -7.91 2.40 3.54
CA ILE A 161 -9.16 1.74 3.99
C ILE A 161 -10.38 2.58 3.60
N VAL A 162 -10.32 3.90 3.83
CA VAL A 162 -11.42 4.83 3.54
C VAL A 162 -11.57 5.11 2.05
N GLY A 163 -10.47 5.01 1.29
CA GLY A 163 -10.42 5.40 -0.11
C GLY A 163 -10.36 6.92 -0.32
N GLY A 164 -10.58 7.35 -1.56
CA GLY A 164 -10.65 8.76 -1.94
C GLY A 164 -9.97 9.07 -3.27
N ILE A 165 -10.10 10.33 -3.71
CA ILE A 165 -9.54 10.84 -4.96
C ILE A 165 -8.31 11.70 -4.65
N GLY A 166 -7.19 11.42 -5.32
CA GLY A 166 -5.95 12.20 -5.19
C GLY A 166 -6.04 13.57 -5.87
N ASN A 167 -5.06 14.44 -5.62
CA ASN A 167 -4.95 15.75 -6.29
C ASN A 167 -4.84 15.65 -7.82
N CYS A 168 -4.48 14.49 -8.35
CA CYS A 168 -4.43 14.18 -9.77
C CYS A 168 -5.79 13.82 -10.39
N GLY A 169 -6.87 13.80 -9.61
CA GLY A 169 -8.21 13.40 -10.06
C GLY A 169 -8.43 11.88 -10.18
N MET A 170 -7.42 11.07 -9.87
CA MET A 170 -7.49 9.61 -9.87
C MET A 170 -7.74 9.10 -8.46
N GLU A 171 -8.26 7.88 -8.33
CA GLU A 171 -8.31 7.15 -7.07
C GLU A 171 -6.92 7.09 -6.41
N CYS A 172 -6.89 7.16 -5.07
CA CYS A 172 -5.64 7.14 -4.32
C CYS A 172 -4.79 5.92 -4.70
N CYS A 173 -3.50 6.13 -5.01
CA CYS A 173 -2.56 5.04 -5.35
C CYS A 173 -2.54 3.92 -4.31
N CYS A 174 -2.71 4.29 -3.02
CA CYS A 174 -2.74 3.33 -1.91
C CYS A 174 -3.97 2.42 -1.92
N SER A 175 -5.11 2.88 -2.44
CA SER A 175 -6.32 2.05 -2.60
C SER A 175 -6.28 1.24 -3.87
N ARG A 176 -5.73 1.83 -4.96
CA ARG A 176 -5.81 1.27 -6.29
C ARG A 176 -4.79 0.16 -6.57
N PHE A 177 -3.49 0.41 -6.41
CA PHE A 177 -2.44 -0.54 -6.84
C PHE A 177 -1.23 -0.63 -5.92
N MET A 178 -0.99 0.37 -5.06
CA MET A 178 0.17 0.34 -4.15
C MET A 178 -0.21 -0.29 -2.82
N SER A 179 0.19 -1.52 -2.58
CA SER A 179 -0.05 -2.23 -1.32
C SER A 179 1.11 -2.12 -0.33
N ASP A 180 2.33 -1.98 -0.83
CA ASP A 180 3.55 -1.88 -0.01
C ASP A 180 4.06 -0.43 0.01
N PHE A 181 4.30 0.10 1.21
CA PHE A 181 4.69 1.49 1.41
C PHE A 181 6.08 1.59 2.02
N ASP A 182 7.06 1.64 1.15
CA ASP A 182 8.38 2.10 1.56
C ASP A 182 8.39 3.62 1.79
N THR A 183 9.46 4.09 2.40
CA THR A 183 9.63 5.51 2.72
C THR A 183 9.69 6.36 1.45
N VAL A 184 8.86 7.39 1.37
CA VAL A 184 8.93 8.44 0.35
C VAL A 184 9.77 9.58 0.90
N SER A 185 10.82 9.97 0.19
CA SER A 185 11.71 11.06 0.59
C SER A 185 11.52 12.31 -0.26
N ILE A 186 11.85 13.47 0.30
CA ILE A 186 11.83 14.74 -0.42
C ILE A 186 12.84 14.76 -1.59
N ASN A 187 13.88 13.93 -1.53
CA ASN A 187 14.84 13.81 -2.61
C ASN A 187 14.22 13.22 -3.89
N MET A 188 13.16 12.41 -3.77
CA MET A 188 12.41 11.93 -4.92
C MET A 188 11.70 13.07 -5.66
N ALA A 189 11.15 14.03 -4.92
CA ALA A 189 10.56 15.24 -5.51
C ALA A 189 11.63 16.12 -6.21
N LYS A 190 12.82 16.27 -5.60
CA LYS A 190 13.96 16.96 -6.23
C LYS A 190 14.40 16.23 -7.51
N ASN A 191 14.44 14.91 -7.48
CA ASN A 191 14.78 14.11 -8.65
C ASN A 191 13.80 14.33 -9.81
N GLN A 192 12.53 14.52 -9.50
CA GLN A 192 11.46 14.82 -10.47
C GLN A 192 11.37 16.31 -10.84
N LEU A 193 12.30 17.13 -10.37
CA LEU A 193 12.39 18.58 -10.63
C LEU A 193 11.14 19.36 -10.18
N LEU A 194 10.45 18.86 -9.18
CA LEU A 194 9.26 19.49 -8.62
C LEU A 194 9.65 20.62 -7.64
N ALA A 195 8.85 21.68 -7.63
CA ALA A 195 8.98 22.74 -6.63
C ALA A 195 8.74 22.17 -5.22
N LEU A 196 9.62 22.51 -4.27
CA LEU A 196 9.57 22.01 -2.90
C LEU A 196 8.51 22.72 -2.06
N ASN A 197 7.24 22.55 -2.43
CA ASN A 197 6.10 22.97 -1.66
C ASN A 197 5.45 21.75 -1.01
N ILE A 198 5.64 21.58 0.30
CA ILE A 198 5.18 20.40 1.04
C ILE A 198 3.67 20.20 0.90
N GLN A 199 2.88 21.29 0.91
CA GLN A 199 1.42 21.20 0.75
C GLN A 199 1.02 20.61 -0.61
N LYS A 200 1.72 21.01 -1.70
CA LYS A 200 1.48 20.49 -3.04
C LYS A 200 2.05 19.08 -3.26
N LEU A 201 3.04 18.68 -2.45
CA LEU A 201 3.66 17.36 -2.50
C LEU A 201 3.03 16.35 -1.53
N SER A 202 2.05 16.75 -0.74
CA SER A 202 1.34 15.90 0.22
C SER A 202 0.09 15.27 -0.40
N GLY A 203 -0.12 14.00 -0.12
CA GLY A 203 -1.37 13.30 -0.44
C GLY A 203 -2.46 13.60 0.59
N GLN A 204 -3.67 13.08 0.38
CA GLN A 204 -4.79 13.21 1.32
C GLN A 204 -4.49 12.68 2.73
N CYS A 205 -3.58 11.73 2.84
CA CYS A 205 -3.11 11.18 4.12
C CYS A 205 -2.13 12.12 4.87
N GLY A 206 -1.84 13.32 4.36
CA GLY A 206 -0.87 14.26 4.95
C GLY A 206 0.61 13.87 4.78
N LYS A 207 0.91 12.69 4.23
CA LYS A 207 2.29 12.25 3.92
C LYS A 207 2.64 12.56 2.46
N LEU A 208 3.94 12.57 2.12
CA LEU A 208 4.39 12.75 0.74
C LEU A 208 3.69 11.76 -0.21
N MET A 209 3.36 12.24 -1.39
CA MET A 209 2.61 11.48 -2.41
C MET A 209 3.33 10.19 -2.82
N CYS A 210 2.58 9.10 -2.91
CA CYS A 210 3.10 7.78 -3.28
C CYS A 210 3.66 7.74 -4.72
N CYS A 211 3.06 8.51 -5.65
CA CYS A 211 3.51 8.60 -7.03
C CYS A 211 4.96 9.10 -7.14
N LEU A 212 5.42 9.96 -6.22
CA LEU A 212 6.83 10.39 -6.19
C LEU A 212 7.80 9.19 -6.11
N ARG A 213 7.46 8.19 -5.32
CA ARG A 213 8.25 6.97 -5.23
C ARG A 213 8.07 6.08 -6.45
N PHE A 214 6.81 5.88 -6.85
CA PHE A 214 6.47 5.01 -7.98
C PHE A 214 7.21 5.41 -9.26
N GLU A 215 7.28 6.70 -9.52
CA GLU A 215 7.91 7.25 -10.72
C GLU A 215 9.42 7.49 -10.56
N ASN A 216 9.97 7.42 -9.33
CA ASN A 216 11.34 7.85 -9.06
C ASN A 216 12.42 7.09 -9.84
N GLU A 217 12.25 5.79 -10.05
CA GLU A 217 13.21 4.96 -10.79
C GLU A 217 13.26 5.41 -12.26
N GLU A 218 12.10 5.66 -12.85
CA GLU A 218 11.99 6.11 -14.22
C GLU A 218 12.62 7.49 -14.43
N TYR A 219 12.32 8.45 -13.54
CA TYR A 219 12.99 9.75 -13.57
C TYR A 219 14.51 9.64 -13.34
N THR A 220 14.96 8.72 -12.51
CA THR A 220 16.40 8.48 -12.29
C THR A 220 17.06 7.96 -13.57
N ARG A 221 16.40 7.02 -14.28
CA ARG A 221 16.86 6.49 -15.56
C ARG A 221 16.96 7.59 -16.61
N MET A 222 15.90 8.37 -16.79
CA MET A 222 15.83 9.44 -17.78
C MET A 222 16.85 10.57 -17.51
N ARG A 223 17.19 10.80 -16.25
CA ARG A 223 18.09 11.89 -15.85
C ARG A 223 19.57 11.51 -15.79
N LYS A 224 19.89 10.25 -15.92
CA LYS A 224 21.25 9.73 -15.72
C LYS A 224 22.31 10.50 -16.51
N ASP A 225 22.00 10.87 -17.75
CA ASP A 225 22.92 11.51 -18.67
C ASP A 225 22.63 13.01 -18.93
N LEU A 226 21.66 13.57 -18.20
CA LEU A 226 21.31 14.98 -18.32
C LEU A 226 22.17 15.86 -17.42
N PRO A 227 22.52 17.09 -17.84
CA PRO A 227 23.25 18.04 -17.03
C PRO A 227 22.41 18.53 -15.84
N LYS A 228 23.08 19.11 -14.87
CA LYS A 228 22.41 19.70 -13.70
C LYS A 228 21.71 21.01 -14.10
N ILE A 229 20.59 21.31 -13.42
CA ILE A 229 19.98 22.64 -13.48
C ILE A 229 21.01 23.68 -13.04
N ASN A 230 20.99 24.86 -13.65
CA ASN A 230 21.93 25.96 -13.51
C ASN A 230 23.32 25.71 -14.15
N SER A 231 23.55 24.59 -14.84
CA SER A 231 24.76 24.45 -15.65
C SER A 231 24.68 25.29 -16.93
N THR A 232 25.84 25.63 -17.46
CA THR A 232 25.96 26.39 -18.71
C THR A 232 26.04 25.43 -19.88
N VAL A 233 25.35 25.72 -20.95
CA VAL A 233 25.34 24.98 -22.22
C VAL A 233 25.54 25.96 -23.37
N THR A 234 26.27 25.53 -24.43
CA THR A 234 26.39 26.30 -25.65
C THR A 234 25.36 25.82 -26.66
N TYR A 235 24.59 26.74 -27.21
CA TYR A 235 23.59 26.47 -28.24
C TYR A 235 23.65 27.58 -29.30
N LYS A 236 23.80 27.23 -30.58
CA LYS A 236 23.98 28.18 -31.69
C LYS A 236 25.01 29.27 -31.40
N ASP A 237 26.19 28.86 -30.95
CA ASP A 237 27.37 29.70 -30.63
C ASP A 237 27.16 30.71 -29.47
N LYS A 238 26.04 30.64 -28.75
CA LYS A 238 25.77 31.45 -27.57
C LYS A 238 25.75 30.58 -26.31
N LYS A 239 26.16 31.19 -25.18
CA LYS A 239 26.11 30.55 -23.86
C LYS A 239 24.78 30.80 -23.16
N TYR A 240 24.13 29.73 -22.70
CA TYR A 240 22.91 29.78 -21.96
C TYR A 240 23.06 29.02 -20.63
N ARG A 241 22.27 29.43 -19.65
CA ARG A 241 22.08 28.71 -18.40
C ARG A 241 20.81 27.86 -18.52
N ILE A 242 20.85 26.60 -18.12
CA ILE A 242 19.66 25.75 -18.03
C ILE A 242 18.87 26.18 -16.80
N SER A 243 17.73 26.86 -16.99
CA SER A 243 16.89 27.31 -15.87
C SER A 243 15.91 26.23 -15.38
N SER A 244 15.39 25.43 -16.29
CA SER A 244 14.56 24.27 -15.98
C SER A 244 14.63 23.20 -17.06
N MET A 245 14.20 21.99 -16.74
CA MET A 245 14.08 20.90 -17.69
C MET A 245 12.76 20.18 -17.50
N ASN A 246 12.11 19.83 -18.59
CA ASN A 246 11.00 18.90 -18.60
C ASN A 246 11.49 17.56 -19.18
N VAL A 247 11.72 16.59 -18.29
CA VAL A 247 12.32 15.30 -18.66
C VAL A 247 11.37 14.47 -19.50
N LEU A 248 10.06 14.55 -19.24
CA LEU A 248 9.04 13.80 -19.98
C LEU A 248 8.83 14.35 -21.39
N GLN A 249 8.82 15.67 -21.55
CA GLN A 249 8.73 16.33 -22.85
C GLN A 249 10.08 16.39 -23.58
N LYS A 250 11.17 15.96 -22.91
CA LYS A 250 12.54 16.02 -23.42
C LYS A 250 12.96 17.42 -23.84
N GLN A 251 12.57 18.46 -23.09
CA GLN A 251 12.86 19.86 -23.37
C GLN A 251 13.62 20.54 -22.22
N ALA A 252 14.52 21.44 -22.57
CA ALA A 252 15.22 22.32 -21.65
C ALA A 252 14.82 23.78 -21.89
N LYS A 253 14.62 24.51 -20.79
CA LYS A 253 14.49 25.95 -20.81
C LYS A 253 15.87 26.58 -20.61
N LEU A 254 16.32 27.27 -21.62
CA LEU A 254 17.61 27.96 -21.68
C LEU A 254 17.40 29.47 -21.48
N GLU A 255 18.20 30.08 -20.62
CA GLU A 255 18.14 31.52 -20.34
C GLU A 255 19.52 32.15 -20.50
N ASN A 256 19.55 33.29 -21.14
CA ASN A 256 20.66 34.22 -21.11
C ASN A 256 20.14 35.64 -20.77
N LYS A 257 20.97 36.66 -20.86
CA LYS A 257 20.59 38.06 -20.54
C LYS A 257 19.61 38.67 -21.55
N GLU A 258 19.52 38.10 -22.76
CA GLU A 258 18.81 38.69 -23.90
C GLU A 258 17.50 37.92 -24.20
N GLU A 259 17.49 36.60 -24.00
CA GLU A 259 16.41 35.75 -24.47
C GLU A 259 16.21 34.49 -23.61
N VAL A 260 15.01 33.91 -23.74
CA VAL A 260 14.62 32.63 -23.13
C VAL A 260 14.15 31.71 -24.24
N LEU A 261 14.74 30.52 -24.32
CA LEU A 261 14.46 29.53 -25.36
C LEU A 261 14.00 28.21 -24.73
N PHE A 262 13.07 27.52 -25.42
CA PHE A 262 12.73 26.13 -25.15
C PHE A 262 13.30 25.27 -26.26
N VAL A 263 14.22 24.38 -25.93
CA VAL A 263 14.97 23.59 -26.91
C VAL A 263 14.86 22.12 -26.57
N ASP A 264 14.66 21.28 -27.58
CA ASP A 264 14.60 19.84 -27.40
C ASP A 264 15.96 19.26 -27.05
N PHE A 265 15.97 18.22 -26.21
CA PHE A 265 17.21 17.55 -25.81
C PHE A 265 17.99 17.00 -27.00
N LYS A 266 17.31 16.56 -28.06
CA LYS A 266 17.95 16.08 -29.31
C LYS A 266 18.77 17.15 -30.01
N GLU A 267 18.32 18.41 -29.95
CA GLU A 267 19.07 19.53 -30.54
C GLU A 267 20.27 19.95 -29.67
N LEU A 268 20.14 19.81 -28.34
CA LEU A 268 21.20 20.18 -27.42
C LEU A 268 22.29 19.12 -27.31
N TRP A 269 21.91 17.85 -27.42
CA TRP A 269 22.79 16.69 -27.23
C TRP A 269 22.51 15.63 -28.32
N PRO A 270 22.87 15.87 -29.59
CA PRO A 270 22.57 14.96 -30.69
C PRO A 270 23.27 13.60 -30.57
N ASP A 271 24.41 13.56 -29.88
CA ASP A 271 25.22 12.34 -29.70
C ASP A 271 24.83 11.51 -28.48
N LYS A 272 23.85 11.96 -27.69
CA LYS A 272 23.35 11.19 -26.56
C LYS A 272 22.14 10.35 -26.98
N GLU A 273 22.31 9.04 -27.01
CA GLU A 273 21.16 8.11 -27.03
C GLU A 273 20.33 8.34 -25.75
N LEU A 274 19.41 9.30 -25.82
CA LEU A 274 18.37 9.48 -24.81
C LEU A 274 17.42 8.29 -24.98
N ASN A 275 17.57 7.29 -24.11
CA ASN A 275 16.83 6.02 -24.14
C ASN A 275 15.39 6.23 -24.59
N ASN A 276 15.06 5.62 -25.71
CA ASN A 276 13.78 5.68 -26.42
C ASN A 276 12.94 4.40 -26.18
N ASP A 277 13.05 3.77 -24.99
CA ASP A 277 12.19 2.63 -24.66
C ASP A 277 11.17 3.00 -23.58
#